data_010c3a0456161f5fffe37d4aeac115e2
#
_entry.id   010c3a0456161f5fffe37d4aeac115e2
#
_cell.length_a   1.000
_cell.length_b   1.000
_cell.length_c   1.000
_cell.angle_alpha   90.00
_cell.angle_beta   90.00
_cell.angle_gamma   90.00
#
_symmetry.space_group_name_H-M   'P 1'
#
loop_
_entity.id
_entity.type
_entity.pdbx_description
1 polymer ?
#
loop_
_entity_poly.entity_id
_entity_poly.type
_entity_poly.pdbx_seq_one_letter_code
_entity_poly.pdbx_strand_id
1 'polypeptide(L)' 'MAAATDRFVAWCKQEQASIEQELELMASGKVRIGEDLGAGWIDKTEEAIERAKRRLGQLNELLAEEGRTTIIKPDAL' A
#
# COMPACT_ATOMS: atom_id res chain seq x y z
N MET A 1 -12.61 -22.49 6.92
CA MET A 1 -11.38 -22.54 6.14
C MET A 1 -10.69 -21.17 6.11
N ALA A 2 -9.49 -21.11 6.59
CA ALA A 2 -8.75 -19.85 6.69
C ALA A 2 -8.09 -19.41 5.38
N ALA A 3 -8.18 -20.24 4.34
CA ALA A 3 -7.43 -20.03 3.10
C ALA A 3 -7.71 -18.67 2.43
N ALA A 4 -8.99 -18.25 2.39
CA ALA A 4 -9.34 -16.98 1.75
C ALA A 4 -8.79 -15.80 2.52
N THR A 5 -8.91 -15.83 3.85
CA THR A 5 -8.38 -14.78 4.72
C THR A 5 -6.87 -14.74 4.64
N ASP A 6 -6.23 -15.90 4.64
CA ASP A 6 -4.77 -15.98 4.53
C ASP A 6 -4.28 -15.40 3.22
N ARG A 7 -4.99 -15.68 2.14
CA ARG A 7 -4.63 -15.11 0.83
C ARG A 7 -4.79 -13.60 0.80
N PHE A 8 -5.85 -13.11 1.42
CA PHE A 8 -6.09 -11.68 1.48
C PHE A 8 -4.98 -10.98 2.28
N VAL A 9 -4.64 -11.53 3.44
CA VAL A 9 -3.56 -10.98 4.27
C VAL A 9 -2.23 -11.02 3.53
N ALA A 10 -1.94 -12.14 2.86
CA ALA A 10 -0.71 -12.25 2.08
C ALA A 10 -0.66 -11.22 0.96
N TRP A 11 -1.78 -11.02 0.28
CA TRP A 11 -1.87 -10.02 -0.78
C TRP A 11 -1.63 -8.62 -0.24
N CYS A 12 -2.24 -8.29 0.90
CA CYS A 12 -2.05 -6.98 1.52
C CYS A 12 -0.59 -6.75 1.89
N LYS A 13 0.05 -7.75 2.45
CA LYS A 13 1.47 -7.64 2.84
C LYS A 13 2.37 -7.47 1.63
N GLN A 14 2.05 -8.16 0.55
CA GLN A 14 2.78 -8.02 -0.70
C GLN A 14 2.64 -6.61 -1.26
N GLU A 15 1.42 -6.08 -1.23
CA GLU A 15 1.16 -4.72 -1.69
C GLU A 15 1.87 -3.69 -0.82
N GLN A 16 1.88 -3.89 0.49
CA GLN A 16 2.63 -3.02 1.39
C GLN A 16 4.11 -2.97 1.01
N ALA A 17 4.71 -4.13 0.80
CA ALA A 17 6.12 -4.21 0.45
C ALA A 17 6.41 -3.49 -0.88
N SER A 18 5.54 -3.69 -1.87
CA SER A 18 5.68 -3.03 -3.16
C SER A 18 5.60 -1.51 -3.03
N ILE A 19 4.62 -1.03 -2.28
CA ILE A 19 4.42 0.41 -2.11
C ILE A 19 5.58 1.02 -1.34
N GLU A 20 6.05 0.35 -0.31
CA GLU A 20 7.20 0.82 0.47
C GLU A 20 8.44 0.92 -0.39
N GLN A 21 8.66 -0.05 -1.27
CA GLN A 21 9.78 -0.01 -2.20
C GLN A 21 9.65 1.16 -3.18
N GLU A 22 8.46 1.37 -3.72
CA GLU A 22 8.20 2.50 -4.61
C GLU A 22 8.45 3.83 -3.91
N LEU A 23 7.96 3.95 -2.66
CA LEU A 23 8.17 5.15 -1.87
C LEU A 23 9.64 5.43 -1.65
N GLU A 24 10.40 4.40 -1.35
CA GLU A 24 11.84 4.53 -1.14
C GLU A 24 12.53 5.01 -2.41
N LEU A 25 12.18 4.42 -3.54
CA LEU A 25 12.77 4.79 -4.82
C LEU A 25 12.44 6.23 -5.20
N MET A 26 11.20 6.65 -4.96
CA MET A 26 10.79 8.02 -5.25
C MET A 26 11.42 9.01 -4.29
N ALA A 27 11.46 8.67 -3.00
CA ALA A 27 12.03 9.56 -1.99
C ALA A 27 13.53 9.76 -2.17
N SER A 28 14.23 8.73 -2.65
CA SER A 28 15.68 8.81 -2.87
C SER A 28 16.04 9.49 -4.20
N GLY A 29 15.03 9.75 -5.04
CA GLY A 29 15.26 10.36 -6.34
C GLY A 29 15.67 9.39 -7.43
N LYS A 30 15.72 8.10 -7.14
CA LYS A 30 16.09 7.09 -8.14
C LYS A 30 15.01 6.88 -9.19
N VAL A 31 13.76 7.16 -8.84
CA VAL A 31 12.62 7.05 -9.74
C VAL A 31 11.85 8.36 -9.69
N ARG A 32 11.50 8.87 -10.87
CA ARG A 32 10.68 10.08 -10.98
C ARG A 32 9.45 9.74 -11.80
N ILE A 33 8.31 10.22 -11.33
CA ILE A 33 7.04 10.04 -12.01
C ILE A 33 6.66 11.35 -12.68
N GLY A 34 6.22 11.29 -13.91
CA GLY A 34 5.83 12.50 -14.60
C GLY A 34 4.93 12.23 -15.78
N GLU A 35 4.48 13.32 -16.39
CA GLU A 35 3.63 13.28 -17.58
C GLU A 35 4.16 14.23 -18.62
N ASP A 36 4.05 13.84 -19.88
CA ASP A 36 4.34 14.71 -21.01
C ASP A 36 3.03 15.01 -21.73
N LEU A 37 2.57 16.25 -21.59
CA LEU A 37 1.30 16.69 -22.17
C LEU A 37 1.51 17.47 -23.46
N GLY A 38 2.67 17.31 -24.10
CA GLY A 38 2.98 17.99 -25.34
C GLY A 38 3.72 19.30 -25.15
N ALA A 39 3.78 19.79 -23.91
CA ALA A 39 4.49 21.02 -23.59
C ALA A 39 5.76 20.76 -22.78
N GLY A 40 6.16 19.50 -22.68
CA GLY A 40 7.32 19.09 -21.91
C GLY A 40 6.90 18.18 -20.75
N TRP A 41 7.90 17.65 -20.11
CA TRP A 41 7.70 16.72 -19.00
C TRP A 41 7.38 17.47 -17.71
N ILE A 42 6.31 17.06 -17.03
CA ILE A 42 5.90 17.62 -15.75
C ILE A 42 6.12 16.60 -14.66
N ASP A 43 6.90 16.96 -13.65
CA ASP A 43 7.23 16.06 -12.54
C ASP A 43 6.03 15.94 -11.60
N LYS A 44 5.53 14.72 -11.44
CA LYS A 44 4.40 14.40 -10.58
C LYS A 44 4.82 13.48 -9.42
N THR A 45 6.11 13.42 -9.14
CA THR A 45 6.64 12.50 -8.14
C THR A 45 6.04 12.75 -6.75
N GLU A 46 5.90 13.99 -6.34
CA GLU A 46 5.34 14.30 -5.02
C GLU A 46 3.89 13.83 -4.90
N GLU A 47 3.12 14.03 -5.95
CA GLU A 47 1.73 13.56 -5.97
C GLU A 47 1.66 12.04 -5.91
N ALA A 48 2.58 11.37 -6.60
CA ALA A 48 2.66 9.91 -6.57
C ALA A 48 3.02 9.41 -5.17
N ILE A 49 3.93 10.10 -4.49
CA ILE A 49 4.32 9.77 -3.11
C ILE A 49 3.11 9.88 -2.19
N GLU A 50 2.34 10.97 -2.31
CA GLU A 50 1.16 11.17 -1.47
C GLU A 50 0.11 10.08 -1.70
N ARG A 51 -0.11 9.70 -2.95
CA ARG A 51 -1.05 8.62 -3.27
C ARG A 51 -0.59 7.29 -2.71
N ALA A 52 0.70 7.02 -2.83
CA ALA A 52 1.27 5.79 -2.31
C ALA A 52 1.13 5.71 -0.79
N LYS A 53 1.37 6.80 -0.10
CA LYS A 53 1.21 6.87 1.35
C LYS A 53 -0.23 6.61 1.77
N ARG A 54 -1.18 7.18 1.06
CA ARG A 54 -2.61 6.96 1.36
C ARG A 54 -2.99 5.49 1.15
N ARG A 55 -2.51 4.91 0.06
CA ARG A 55 -2.79 3.51 -0.22
C ARG A 55 -2.19 2.61 0.86
N LEU A 56 -0.97 2.92 1.28
CA LEU A 56 -0.32 2.17 2.35
C LEU A 56 -1.13 2.24 3.65
N GLY A 57 -1.63 3.43 3.98
CA GLY A 57 -2.49 3.60 5.14
C GLY A 57 -3.76 2.77 5.07
N GLN A 58 -4.38 2.70 3.90
CA GLN A 58 -5.56 1.88 3.69
C GLN A 58 -5.27 0.39 3.87
N LEU A 59 -4.15 -0.07 3.35
CA LEU A 59 -3.75 -1.47 3.53
C LEU A 59 -3.49 -1.78 5.00
N ASN A 60 -2.85 -0.86 5.72
CA ASN A 60 -2.61 -1.03 7.14
C ASN A 60 -3.92 -1.14 7.91
N GLU A 61 -4.92 -0.35 7.56
CA GLU A 61 -6.23 -0.42 8.18
C GLU A 61 -6.91 -1.76 7.93
N LEU A 62 -6.84 -2.25 6.69
CA LEU A 62 -7.42 -3.54 6.35
C LEU A 62 -6.77 -4.67 7.13
N LEU A 63 -5.46 -4.63 7.26
CA LEU A 63 -4.74 -5.64 8.02
C LEU A 63 -5.08 -5.57 9.52
N ALA A 64 -5.25 -4.37 10.04
CA ALA A 64 -5.64 -4.19 11.43
C ALA A 64 -7.04 -4.74 11.70
N GLU A 65 -7.96 -4.55 10.75
CA GLU A 65 -9.31 -5.08 10.86
C GLU A 65 -9.31 -6.61 10.88
N GLU A 66 -8.51 -7.21 10.02
CA GLU A 66 -8.37 -8.67 10.00
C GLU A 66 -7.82 -9.19 11.31
N GLY A 67 -6.83 -8.51 11.84
CA GLY A 67 -6.26 -8.88 13.13
C GLY A 67 -7.27 -8.78 14.26
N ARG A 68 -8.09 -7.73 14.26
CA ARG A 68 -9.12 -7.56 15.27
C ARG A 68 -10.20 -8.62 15.17
N THR A 69 -10.60 -8.94 13.97
CA THR A 69 -11.58 -9.98 13.72
C THR A 69 -11.08 -11.32 14.26
N THR A 70 -9.83 -11.60 14.04
CA THR A 70 -9.21 -12.82 14.51
C THR A 70 -9.20 -12.87 16.04
N ILE A 71 -8.89 -11.75 16.69
CA ILE A 71 -8.83 -11.66 18.13
C ILE A 71 -10.21 -11.84 18.77
N ILE A 72 -11.22 -11.22 18.18
CA ILE A 72 -12.57 -11.27 18.72
C ILE A 72 -13.16 -12.67 18.69
N LYS A 73 -12.84 -13.40 17.67
CA LYS A 73 -13.41 -14.71 17.46
C LYS A 73 -13.23 -15.68 18.63
N PRO A 74 -12.04 -15.82 19.20
CA PRO A 74 -11.88 -16.70 20.36
C PRO A 74 -12.68 -16.25 21.57
N ASP A 75 -12.85 -14.95 21.71
CA ASP A 75 -13.56 -14.40 22.84
C ASP A 75 -15.05 -14.72 22.81
N ALA A 76 -15.56 -15.04 21.66
CA ALA A 76 -16.96 -15.36 21.53
C ALA A 76 -17.32 -16.70 22.18
N LEU A 77 -16.35 -17.46 22.53
CA LEU A 77 -16.56 -18.71 23.22
C LEU A 77 -16.70 -18.52 24.71
#